data_ae684a5437525d9478d8f6324b2cd29f
#
_entry.id   ae684a5437525d9478d8f6324b2cd29f
#
_cell.length_a   1.000
_cell.length_b   1.000
_cell.length_c   1.000
_cell.angle_alpha   90.00
_cell.angle_beta   90.00
_cell.angle_gamma   90.00
#
_symmetry.space_group_name_H-M   'P 1'
#
loop_
_entity.id
_entity.type
_entity.pdbx_description
1 polymer ?
#
loop_
_entity_poly.entity_id
_entity_poly.type
_entity_poly.pdbx_seq_one_letter_code
_entity_poly.pdbx_strand_id
1 'polypeptide(L)'
;MKITDIQVFELTIPFSRGVNKKSPSNFLKAYALDFCLVKIETDQGIIGWGDAFAYHCRRPVAEAINHMIKPHLIGKNPLNVQQINFELQKTLHLFGRYGITIFAISAIDIALWDILAKFSNLPLYSILGSSGGKKMEAYASLLRY
;
A
#
# COMPACT_ATOMS: atom_id res chain seq x y z
N MET A 1 -12.03 16.17 -9.74
CA MET A 1 -10.69 15.54 -9.73
C MET A 1 -10.81 14.13 -10.29
N LYS A 2 -9.86 13.73 -11.09
CA LYS A 2 -9.82 12.38 -11.72
C LYS A 2 -8.43 11.79 -11.61
N ILE A 3 -8.34 10.49 -11.43
CA ILE A 3 -7.08 9.74 -11.50
C ILE A 3 -6.61 9.74 -12.96
N THR A 4 -5.38 10.19 -13.20
CA THR A 4 -4.77 10.25 -14.54
C THR A 4 -3.76 9.14 -14.78
N ASP A 5 -3.02 8.73 -13.74
CA ASP A 5 -2.06 7.63 -13.84
C ASP A 5 -1.87 6.93 -12.49
N ILE A 6 -1.42 5.69 -12.57
CA ILE A 6 -1.00 4.87 -11.42
C ILE A 6 0.32 4.22 -11.80
N GLN A 7 1.35 4.47 -11.00
CA GLN A 7 2.68 3.92 -11.19
C GLN A 7 3.04 3.03 -10.00
N VAL A 8 3.73 1.94 -10.27
CA VAL A 8 4.18 0.98 -9.25
C VAL A 8 5.70 0.91 -9.25
N PHE A 9 6.29 1.05 -8.07
CA PHE A 9 7.74 0.99 -7.87
C PHE A 9 8.08 -0.23 -7.02
N GLU A 10 8.75 -1.20 -7.63
CA GLU A 10 9.29 -2.37 -6.95
C GLU A 10 10.66 -2.05 -6.35
N LEU A 11 10.73 -1.99 -5.04
CA LEU A 11 11.95 -1.65 -4.32
C LEU A 11 12.41 -2.82 -3.45
N THR A 12 13.73 -2.93 -3.31
CA THR A 12 14.37 -3.90 -2.41
C THR A 12 15.44 -3.19 -1.61
N ILE A 13 15.30 -3.16 -0.29
CA ILE A 13 16.26 -2.54 0.61
C ILE A 13 17.07 -3.65 1.29
N PRO A 14 18.35 -3.81 0.94
CA PRO A 14 19.19 -4.79 1.60
C PRO A 14 19.45 -4.37 3.05
N PHE A 15 19.48 -5.32 3.96
CA PHE A 15 19.85 -5.08 5.35
C PHE A 15 20.70 -6.22 5.93
N SER A 16 21.52 -5.88 6.93
CA SER A 16 22.30 -6.87 7.67
C SER A 16 21.65 -7.09 9.04
N ARG A 17 21.42 -8.34 9.39
CA ARG A 17 20.85 -8.70 10.69
C ARG A 17 21.86 -8.74 11.83
N GLY A 18 23.16 -8.62 11.56
CA GLY A 18 24.21 -8.73 12.58
C GLY A 18 24.26 -10.10 13.26
N VAL A 19 23.57 -11.11 12.73
CA VAL A 19 23.40 -12.42 13.38
C VAL A 19 24.36 -13.46 12.82
N ASN A 20 24.92 -14.26 13.72
CA ASN A 20 25.76 -15.43 13.41
C ASN A 20 25.13 -16.34 12.34
N LYS A 21 25.93 -16.77 11.37
CA LYS A 21 25.62 -17.59 10.20
C LYS A 21 25.03 -18.99 10.48
N LYS A 22 24.58 -19.29 11.70
CA LYS A 22 24.19 -20.65 12.14
C LYS A 22 22.70 -20.87 12.36
N SER A 23 21.81 -20.06 11.79
CA SER A 23 20.38 -20.35 11.88
C SER A 23 19.96 -21.41 10.84
N PRO A 24 19.31 -22.52 11.25
CA PRO A 24 18.97 -23.62 10.34
C PRO A 24 17.83 -23.37 9.37
N SER A 25 17.01 -22.34 9.55
CA SER A 25 15.87 -22.10 8.67
C SER A 25 16.27 -21.23 7.47
N ASN A 26 16.50 -21.86 6.32
CA ASN A 26 16.81 -21.19 5.06
C ASN A 26 15.62 -20.37 4.49
N PHE A 27 14.40 -20.62 4.94
CA PHE A 27 13.19 -19.99 4.41
C PHE A 27 13.05 -18.53 4.82
N LEU A 28 13.60 -18.13 5.96
CA LEU A 28 13.46 -16.78 6.52
C LEU A 28 14.76 -15.97 6.52
N LYS A 29 15.77 -16.35 5.73
CA LYS A 29 16.97 -15.54 5.49
C LYS A 29 16.62 -14.36 4.56
N ALA A 30 15.73 -13.49 5.00
CA ALA A 30 15.54 -12.22 4.33
C ALA A 30 16.74 -11.32 4.63
N TYR A 31 17.58 -11.10 3.63
CA TYR A 31 18.65 -10.11 3.66
C TYR A 31 18.19 -8.78 3.04
N ALA A 32 16.91 -8.67 2.75
CA ALA A 32 16.34 -7.50 2.14
C ALA A 32 14.85 -7.37 2.50
N LEU A 33 14.37 -6.13 2.59
CA LEU A 33 12.95 -5.80 2.65
C LEU A 33 12.48 -5.44 1.24
N ASP A 34 11.46 -6.14 0.79
CA ASP A 34 10.77 -5.85 -0.46
C ASP A 34 9.62 -4.89 -0.20
N PHE A 35 9.51 -3.85 -1.02
CA PHE A 35 8.44 -2.86 -1.02
C PHE A 35 7.80 -2.78 -2.39
N CYS A 36 6.52 -2.47 -2.40
CA CYS A 36 5.77 -2.17 -3.61
C CYS A 36 5.03 -0.84 -3.37
N LEU A 37 5.67 0.27 -3.74
CA LEU A 37 5.09 1.59 -3.59
C LEU A 37 4.20 1.92 -4.78
N VAL A 38 3.07 2.54 -4.50
CA VAL A 38 2.11 3.00 -5.48
C VAL A 38 2.03 4.51 -5.45
N LYS A 39 2.12 5.12 -6.62
CA LYS A 39 1.89 6.54 -6.85
C LYS A 39 0.63 6.70 -7.68
N ILE A 40 -0.34 7.45 -7.19
CA ILE A 40 -1.55 7.83 -7.92
C ILE A 40 -1.46 9.31 -8.27
N GLU A 41 -1.57 9.64 -9.55
CA GLU A 41 -1.59 11.01 -10.05
C GLU A 41 -3.02 11.44 -10.38
N THR A 42 -3.30 12.74 -10.21
CA THR A 42 -4.61 13.32 -10.51
C THR A 42 -4.48 14.48 -11.49
N ASP A 43 -5.59 14.79 -12.19
CA ASP A 43 -5.71 15.93 -13.11
C ASP A 43 -5.57 17.31 -12.43
N GLN A 44 -5.55 17.35 -11.08
CA GLN A 44 -5.32 18.56 -10.30
C GLN A 44 -3.91 18.65 -9.70
N GLY A 45 -3.00 17.74 -10.09
CA GLY A 45 -1.62 17.73 -9.61
C GLY A 45 -1.44 17.19 -8.20
N ILE A 46 -2.49 16.73 -7.53
CA ILE A 46 -2.37 16.06 -6.23
C ILE A 46 -1.90 14.64 -6.47
N ILE A 47 -0.87 14.24 -5.74
CA ILE A 47 -0.26 12.91 -5.82
C ILE A 47 -0.48 12.18 -4.50
N GLY A 48 -1.00 10.96 -4.57
CA GLY A 48 -1.11 10.06 -3.42
C GLY A 48 -0.10 8.92 -3.48
N TRP A 49 0.37 8.53 -2.30
CA TRP A 49 1.30 7.43 -2.13
C TRP A 49 0.71 6.35 -1.23
N GLY A 50 0.93 5.10 -1.60
CA GLY A 50 0.57 3.94 -0.81
C GLY A 50 1.65 2.87 -0.87
N ASP A 51 1.62 1.95 0.10
CA ASP A 51 2.54 0.82 0.17
C ASP A 51 1.74 -0.49 0.25
N ALA A 52 2.13 -1.46 -0.56
CA ALA A 52 1.60 -2.81 -0.50
C ALA A 52 2.55 -3.73 0.25
N PHE A 53 2.00 -4.61 1.07
CA PHE A 53 2.78 -5.73 1.59
C PHE A 53 3.37 -6.52 0.41
N ALA A 54 4.70 -6.62 0.37
CA ALA A 54 5.40 -7.15 -0.80
C ALA A 54 6.48 -8.19 -0.46
N TYR A 55 6.53 -8.65 0.78
CA TYR A 55 7.54 -9.58 1.27
C TYR A 55 7.56 -10.88 0.45
N HIS A 56 8.64 -11.09 -0.31
CA HIS A 56 8.80 -12.16 -1.30
C HIS A 56 7.78 -12.21 -2.44
N CYS A 57 6.88 -11.22 -2.55
CA CYS A 57 5.82 -11.21 -3.56
C CYS A 57 5.66 -9.85 -4.28
N ARG A 58 6.71 -9.00 -4.31
CA ARG A 58 6.59 -7.66 -4.91
C ARG A 58 6.13 -7.69 -6.36
N ARG A 59 6.69 -8.58 -7.21
CA ARG A 59 6.29 -8.70 -8.61
C ARG A 59 4.83 -9.12 -8.79
N PRO A 60 4.36 -10.23 -8.19
CA PRO A 60 2.93 -10.57 -8.24
C PRO A 60 2.01 -9.45 -7.79
N VAL A 61 2.39 -8.69 -6.75
CA VAL A 61 1.60 -7.54 -6.28
C VAL A 61 1.62 -6.40 -7.29
N ALA A 62 2.78 -6.06 -7.86
CA ALA A 62 2.90 -5.03 -8.89
C ALA A 62 2.07 -5.38 -10.13
N GLU A 63 2.11 -6.63 -10.60
CA GLU A 63 1.32 -7.11 -11.72
C GLU A 63 -0.20 -7.06 -11.42
N ALA A 64 -0.61 -7.42 -10.21
CA ALA A 64 -2.00 -7.29 -9.79
C ALA A 64 -2.48 -5.83 -9.83
N ILE A 65 -1.66 -4.88 -9.38
CA ILE A 65 -1.99 -3.45 -9.45
C ILE A 65 -2.10 -3.01 -10.91
N ASN A 66 -1.10 -3.34 -11.74
CA ASN A 66 -1.02 -2.85 -13.12
C ASN A 66 -2.13 -3.41 -14.02
N HIS A 67 -2.44 -4.71 -13.89
CA HIS A 67 -3.33 -5.39 -14.83
C HIS A 67 -4.73 -5.67 -14.28
N MET A 68 -4.89 -5.80 -12.95
CA MET A 68 -6.20 -6.12 -12.38
C MET A 68 -6.88 -4.89 -11.75
N ILE A 69 -6.13 -3.87 -11.31
CA ILE A 69 -6.69 -2.73 -10.57
C ILE A 69 -6.65 -1.43 -11.36
N LYS A 70 -5.50 -1.05 -11.88
CA LYS A 70 -5.30 0.22 -12.62
C LYS A 70 -6.35 0.46 -13.70
N PRO A 71 -6.74 -0.51 -14.55
CA PRO A 71 -7.74 -0.29 -15.59
C PRO A 71 -9.12 0.13 -15.07
N HIS A 72 -9.45 -0.24 -13.82
CA HIS A 72 -10.73 0.11 -13.18
C HIS A 72 -10.70 1.49 -12.51
N LEU A 73 -9.55 2.13 -12.38
CA LEU A 73 -9.38 3.35 -11.59
C LEU A 73 -9.15 4.60 -12.43
N ILE A 74 -8.54 4.48 -13.59
CA ILE A 74 -8.28 5.63 -14.47
C ILE A 74 -9.59 6.35 -14.79
N GLY A 75 -9.59 7.68 -14.61
CA GLY A 75 -10.76 8.55 -14.81
C GLY A 75 -11.73 8.61 -13.62
N LYS A 76 -11.61 7.77 -12.60
CA LYS A 76 -12.44 7.84 -11.38
C LYS A 76 -12.04 9.01 -10.49
N ASN A 77 -13.00 9.44 -9.66
CA ASN A 77 -12.74 10.45 -8.64
C ASN A 77 -12.08 9.79 -7.42
N PRO A 78 -10.80 10.13 -7.10
CA PRO A 78 -10.06 9.53 -6.01
C PRO A 78 -10.62 9.86 -4.61
N LEU A 79 -11.47 10.87 -4.49
CA LEU A 79 -12.09 11.23 -3.20
C LEU A 79 -13.16 10.23 -2.75
N ASN A 80 -13.65 9.37 -3.65
CA ASN A 80 -14.64 8.33 -3.35
C ASN A 80 -13.95 7.07 -2.80
N VAL A 81 -13.09 7.22 -1.79
CA VAL A 81 -12.21 6.16 -1.29
C VAL A 81 -12.96 4.88 -0.94
N GLN A 82 -14.00 4.99 -0.10
CA GLN A 82 -14.78 3.82 0.36
C GLN A 82 -15.52 3.11 -0.78
N GLN A 83 -16.08 3.88 -1.72
CA GLN A 83 -16.77 3.32 -2.87
C GLN A 83 -15.80 2.58 -3.79
N ILE A 84 -14.63 3.17 -4.07
CA ILE A 84 -13.58 2.54 -4.90
C ILE A 84 -13.12 1.24 -4.25
N ASN A 85 -12.86 1.23 -2.95
CA ASN A 85 -12.44 0.04 -2.22
C ASN A 85 -13.51 -1.07 -2.32
N PHE A 86 -14.77 -0.74 -2.08
CA PHE A 86 -15.89 -1.68 -2.21
C PHE A 86 -16.01 -2.25 -3.62
N GLU A 87 -15.94 -1.39 -4.65
CA GLU A 87 -16.02 -1.81 -6.05
C GLU A 87 -14.88 -2.74 -6.45
N LEU A 88 -13.65 -2.43 -6.02
CA LEU A 88 -12.48 -3.29 -6.29
C LEU A 88 -12.64 -4.66 -5.63
N GLN A 89 -13.05 -4.72 -4.36
CA GLN A 89 -13.28 -5.98 -3.68
C GLN A 89 -14.40 -6.80 -4.32
N LYS A 90 -15.45 -6.13 -4.81
CA LYS A 90 -16.54 -6.79 -5.55
C LYS A 90 -16.09 -7.31 -6.90
N THR A 91 -15.35 -6.51 -7.66
CA THR A 91 -14.87 -6.88 -9.01
C THR A 91 -13.87 -8.04 -8.94
N LEU A 92 -13.02 -8.02 -7.93
CA LEU A 92 -11.94 -9.00 -7.79
C LEU A 92 -12.29 -10.17 -6.85
N HIS A 93 -13.57 -10.35 -6.49
CA HIS A 93 -13.99 -11.34 -5.50
C HIS A 93 -13.61 -12.79 -5.85
N LEU A 94 -13.53 -13.14 -7.15
CA LEU A 94 -13.12 -14.47 -7.62
C LEU A 94 -11.66 -14.82 -7.27
N PHE A 95 -10.81 -13.81 -7.06
CA PHE A 95 -9.41 -13.99 -6.70
C PHE A 95 -9.18 -14.10 -5.19
N GLY A 96 -10.26 -14.13 -4.41
CA GLY A 96 -10.22 -14.22 -2.95
C GLY A 96 -10.03 -12.87 -2.27
N ARG A 97 -10.17 -12.90 -0.93
CA ARG A 97 -10.06 -11.72 -0.06
C ARG A 97 -8.77 -11.70 0.78
N TYR A 98 -7.77 -12.47 0.38
CA TYR A 98 -6.48 -12.59 1.07
C TYR A 98 -5.34 -12.58 0.07
N GLY A 99 -4.13 -12.36 0.56
CA GLY A 99 -2.91 -12.45 -0.23
C GLY A 99 -2.78 -11.34 -1.27
N ILE A 100 -2.25 -11.68 -2.44
CA ILE A 100 -1.80 -10.73 -3.48
C ILE A 100 -2.87 -9.69 -3.83
N THR A 101 -4.11 -10.12 -4.02
CA THR A 101 -5.21 -9.22 -4.42
C THR A 101 -5.48 -8.17 -3.36
N ILE A 102 -5.55 -8.57 -2.07
CA ILE A 102 -5.82 -7.62 -0.98
C ILE A 102 -4.60 -6.73 -0.69
N PHE A 103 -3.37 -7.25 -0.86
CA PHE A 103 -2.17 -6.43 -0.75
C PHE A 103 -2.16 -5.31 -1.79
N ALA A 104 -2.54 -5.63 -3.03
CA ALA A 104 -2.66 -4.66 -4.11
C ALA A 104 -3.76 -3.62 -3.86
N ILE A 105 -4.95 -4.05 -3.40
CA ILE A 105 -6.06 -3.14 -3.05
C ILE A 105 -5.66 -2.22 -1.89
N SER A 106 -4.95 -2.75 -0.88
CA SER A 106 -4.50 -1.98 0.28
C SER A 106 -3.60 -0.81 -0.10
N ALA A 107 -2.65 -1.01 -1.03
CA ALA A 107 -1.79 0.08 -1.50
C ALA A 107 -2.58 1.20 -2.19
N ILE A 108 -3.57 0.83 -2.98
CA ILE A 108 -4.47 1.80 -3.62
C ILE A 108 -5.28 2.56 -2.57
N ASP A 109 -5.85 1.84 -1.59
CA ASP A 109 -6.64 2.45 -0.52
C ASP A 109 -5.83 3.49 0.25
N ILE A 110 -4.60 3.15 0.66
CA ILE A 110 -3.69 4.06 1.35
C ILE A 110 -3.39 5.29 0.49
N ALA A 111 -3.11 5.11 -0.81
CA ALA A 111 -2.83 6.23 -1.72
C ALA A 111 -4.05 7.15 -1.92
N LEU A 112 -5.26 6.60 -1.95
CA LEU A 112 -6.49 7.38 -2.05
C LEU A 112 -6.76 8.19 -0.77
N TRP A 113 -6.53 7.61 0.41
CA TRP A 113 -6.59 8.33 1.68
C TRP A 113 -5.56 9.45 1.77
N ASP A 114 -4.35 9.24 1.24
CA ASP A 114 -3.31 10.28 1.15
C ASP A 114 -3.76 11.44 0.24
N ILE A 115 -4.39 11.15 -0.92
CA ILE A 115 -4.96 12.17 -1.78
C ILE A 115 -6.06 12.95 -1.05
N LEU A 116 -6.98 12.25 -0.38
CA LEU A 116 -8.07 12.89 0.34
C LEU A 116 -7.56 13.82 1.45
N ALA A 117 -6.53 13.40 2.18
CA ALA A 117 -5.89 14.20 3.21
C ALA A 117 -5.25 15.47 2.63
N LYS A 118 -4.49 15.34 1.56
CA LYS A 118 -3.86 16.45 0.85
C LYS A 118 -4.87 17.41 0.25
N PHE A 119 -5.92 16.89 -0.38
CA PHE A 119 -7.01 17.70 -0.94
C PHE A 119 -7.74 18.51 0.14
N SER A 120 -7.98 17.90 1.29
CA SER A 120 -8.64 18.56 2.44
C SER A 120 -7.71 19.50 3.22
N ASN A 121 -6.41 19.51 2.91
CA ASN A 121 -5.36 20.21 3.67
C ASN A 121 -5.41 19.87 5.17
N LEU A 122 -5.64 18.61 5.49
CA LEU A 122 -5.73 18.08 6.85
C LEU A 122 -4.82 16.85 6.99
N PRO A 123 -4.24 16.64 8.17
CA PRO A 123 -3.52 15.39 8.41
C PRO A 123 -4.49 14.22 8.44
N LEU A 124 -4.03 13.07 7.97
CA LEU A 124 -4.88 11.87 7.83
C LEU A 124 -5.59 11.47 9.13
N TYR A 125 -4.92 11.59 10.28
CA TYR A 125 -5.54 11.26 11.57
C TYR A 125 -6.80 12.09 11.85
N SER A 126 -6.84 13.34 11.42
CA SER A 126 -8.02 14.21 11.59
C SER A 126 -9.19 13.76 10.72
N ILE A 127 -8.92 13.34 9.48
CA ILE A 127 -9.94 12.79 8.57
C ILE A 127 -10.49 11.46 9.10
N LEU A 128 -9.65 10.67 9.76
CA LEU A 128 -10.05 9.41 10.39
C LEU A 128 -10.76 9.60 11.75
N GLY A 129 -11.08 10.85 12.12
CA GLY A 129 -11.90 11.17 13.28
C GLY A 129 -11.13 11.40 14.59
N SER A 130 -9.81 11.56 14.54
CA SER A 130 -9.03 11.90 15.73
C SER A 130 -8.90 13.41 15.88
N SER A 131 -9.11 13.92 17.10
CA SER A 131 -8.81 15.32 17.45
C SER A 131 -7.31 15.58 17.72
N GLY A 132 -6.48 14.54 17.68
CA GLY A 132 -5.06 14.61 18.05
C GLY A 132 -4.83 14.62 19.56
N GLY A 133 -3.56 14.70 19.95
CA GLY A 133 -3.17 14.95 21.34
C GLY A 133 -3.16 13.76 22.29
N LYS A 134 -3.68 12.60 21.93
CA LYS A 134 -3.57 11.40 22.77
C LYS A 134 -2.17 10.76 22.60
N LYS A 135 -1.42 10.69 23.68
CA LYS A 135 -0.18 9.92 23.68
C LYS A 135 -0.49 8.43 23.56
N MET A 136 0.18 7.77 22.64
CA MET A 136 0.13 6.32 22.44
C MET A 136 1.45 5.73 22.91
N GLU A 137 1.37 4.62 23.64
CA GLU A 137 2.57 3.87 24.00
C GLU A 137 3.13 3.19 22.73
N ALA A 138 4.44 3.35 22.52
CA ALA A 138 5.14 2.70 21.41
C ALA A 138 5.89 1.46 21.94
N TYR A 139 5.97 0.43 21.10
CA TYR A 139 6.82 -0.72 21.36
C TYR A 139 7.74 -0.97 20.16
N ALA A 140 8.91 -1.53 20.42
CA ALA A 140 9.81 -1.95 19.36
C ALA A 140 9.45 -3.37 18.91
N SER A 141 9.00 -3.51 17.67
CA SER A 141 8.77 -4.83 17.06
C SER A 141 10.11 -5.41 16.59
N LEU A 142 10.79 -6.10 17.49
CA LEU A 142 12.05 -6.77 17.19
C LEU A 142 11.78 -8.20 16.78
N LEU A 143 11.97 -8.50 15.50
CA LEU A 143 11.92 -9.87 15.01
C LEU A 143 13.13 -10.65 15.57
N ARG A 144 12.89 -11.52 16.53
CA ARG A 144 13.88 -12.50 17.01
C ARG A 144 13.81 -13.73 16.11
N TYR A 145 14.88 -14.00 15.42
CA TYR A 145 15.06 -15.27 14.70
C TYR A 145 16.40 -15.90 15.06
#